data_822c750d9f56a592f768f3e6a17b80b1
#
_entry.id   822c750d9f56a592f768f3e6a17b80b1
#
_cell.length_a   1.000
_cell.length_b   1.000
_cell.length_c   1.000
_cell.angle_alpha   90.00
_cell.angle_beta   90.00
_cell.angle_gamma   90.00
#
_symmetry.space_group_name_H-M   'P 1'
#
loop_
_entity.id
_entity.type
_entity.pdbx_description
1 polymer ?
#
loop_
_entity_poly.entity_id
_entity_poly.type
_entity_poly.pdbx_seq_one_letter_code
_entity_poly.pdbx_strand_id
1 'polypeptide(L)'
;MIALQDGFTMRRSLIVEDILLIEPAYKNKYPPIGLMKIAYFHRYIMHDYVRFAKGRLPEGLENKKWDRVYVTTLFTFEWENTKKALQYALSVVKPGGKVFTGGILATLRPEWIAKEFPTVINNTGLLNHEGTLGLKGEECIDTLPLDYGILDDIKDEYKYPAEDAYFTYMTRGCGMNCTFCAVKTLEPTYEPYVSISDSIKRIDKEFGPKRDLLLMDNNVLRSPKFDQIIDEIKALGFEKGATFVNPKTGKTVVRHVDFNQGLDAFLLNEHKAQRLGELAIKPARIAFDHIEDEDVYVRAITLCARAGIDHMSNYLLYNGEDFTGKGHSYHADTPEDLFYRMHLTMELGENLTEELGRKIAIFSFPMRYIPLDNDQRGFIGANWNAKYLRALQCMLIPTQGKGIQGRSFFEADFGKTAEDFVMYL
;
A
#
# COMPACT_ATOMS: atom_id res chain seq x y z
N MET A 1 -0.54 22.48 -61.15
CA MET A 1 -0.56 21.01 -61.03
C MET A 1 0.34 20.62 -59.87
N ILE A 2 -0.21 20.54 -58.68
CA ILE A 2 0.47 20.18 -57.46
C ILE A 2 -0.12 18.81 -57.05
N ALA A 3 0.70 17.79 -57.10
CA ALA A 3 0.30 16.45 -56.74
C ALA A 3 0.14 16.34 -55.20
N LEU A 4 -1.05 15.99 -54.78
CA LEU A 4 -1.34 15.57 -53.41
C LEU A 4 -0.73 14.18 -53.20
N GLN A 5 0.27 14.07 -52.36
CA GLN A 5 0.77 12.80 -51.88
C GLN A 5 -0.20 12.26 -50.83
N ASP A 6 -0.94 11.22 -51.23
CA ASP A 6 -1.77 10.44 -50.35
C ASP A 6 -0.89 9.74 -49.31
N GLY A 7 -0.95 10.24 -48.06
CA GLY A 7 -0.38 9.53 -46.91
C GLY A 7 -1.16 8.24 -46.65
N PHE A 8 -0.65 7.12 -47.14
CA PHE A 8 -1.15 5.80 -46.84
C PHE A 8 -0.82 5.44 -45.39
N THR A 9 -1.73 5.82 -44.46
CA THR A 9 -1.66 5.35 -43.10
C THR A 9 -2.00 3.86 -43.11
N MET A 10 -0.96 3.02 -43.08
CA MET A 10 -1.15 1.59 -42.84
C MET A 10 -1.85 1.42 -41.48
N ARG A 11 -3.17 1.21 -41.50
CA ARG A 11 -3.87 0.60 -40.35
C ARG A 11 -3.30 -0.80 -40.21
N ARG A 12 -2.29 -0.98 -39.33
CA ARG A 12 -1.95 -2.30 -38.82
C ARG A 12 -3.23 -2.90 -38.26
N SER A 13 -3.68 -4.02 -38.75
CA SER A 13 -4.64 -4.86 -38.07
C SER A 13 -3.98 -5.24 -36.73
N LEU A 14 -4.37 -4.57 -35.65
CA LEU A 14 -3.97 -4.96 -34.31
C LEU A 14 -4.52 -6.37 -34.10
N ILE A 15 -3.64 -7.33 -33.94
CA ILE A 15 -4.03 -8.67 -33.51
C ILE A 15 -4.52 -8.48 -32.08
N VAL A 16 -5.79 -8.75 -31.82
CA VAL A 16 -6.38 -8.75 -30.49
C VAL A 16 -5.83 -9.95 -29.73
N GLU A 17 -5.14 -9.69 -28.61
CA GLU A 17 -4.59 -10.75 -27.75
C GLU A 17 -5.57 -11.09 -26.61
N ASP A 18 -5.53 -12.34 -26.17
CA ASP A 18 -6.20 -12.79 -24.94
C ASP A 18 -5.26 -12.62 -23.74
N ILE A 19 -5.62 -11.74 -22.81
CA ILE A 19 -4.82 -11.34 -21.66
C ILE A 19 -5.44 -11.85 -20.37
N LEU A 20 -4.65 -12.58 -19.58
CA LEU A 20 -5.04 -12.99 -18.23
C LEU A 20 -4.18 -12.28 -17.17
N LEU A 21 -4.84 -11.65 -16.21
CA LEU A 21 -4.22 -11.05 -15.05
C LEU A 21 -4.53 -11.91 -13.82
N ILE A 22 -3.52 -12.28 -13.04
CA ILE A 22 -3.68 -13.14 -11.88
C ILE A 22 -3.11 -12.45 -10.63
N GLU A 23 -3.94 -12.28 -9.62
CA GLU A 23 -3.49 -12.09 -8.24
C GLU A 23 -3.53 -13.45 -7.53
N PRO A 24 -2.45 -13.89 -6.85
CA PRO A 24 -2.47 -15.14 -6.09
C PRO A 24 -3.58 -15.17 -5.02
N ALA A 25 -3.96 -16.35 -4.55
CA ALA A 25 -5.12 -16.59 -3.68
C ALA A 25 -4.89 -16.19 -2.21
N TYR A 26 -4.20 -15.08 -1.94
CA TYR A 26 -4.08 -14.49 -0.59
C TYR A 26 -5.16 -13.42 -0.35
N LYS A 27 -5.50 -13.20 0.91
CA LYS A 27 -6.42 -12.12 1.29
C LYS A 27 -5.68 -10.78 1.29
N ASN A 28 -6.25 -9.78 0.63
CA ASN A 28 -5.70 -8.44 0.56
C ASN A 28 -6.80 -7.39 0.75
N LYS A 29 -6.45 -6.26 1.39
CA LYS A 29 -7.37 -5.13 1.60
C LYS A 29 -7.50 -4.28 0.34
N TYR A 30 -6.43 -4.17 -0.43
CA TYR A 30 -6.29 -3.28 -1.58
C TYR A 30 -6.23 -4.08 -2.88
N PRO A 31 -6.84 -3.57 -3.97
CA PRO A 31 -6.73 -4.21 -5.28
C PRO A 31 -5.29 -4.12 -5.84
N PRO A 32 -4.95 -4.99 -6.81
CA PRO A 32 -3.60 -5.06 -7.37
C PRO A 32 -3.33 -3.92 -8.37
N ILE A 33 -2.86 -2.77 -7.87
CA ILE A 33 -2.67 -1.52 -8.65
C ILE A 33 -1.86 -1.76 -9.93
N GLY A 34 -0.76 -2.53 -9.87
CA GLY A 34 0.06 -2.84 -11.04
C GLY A 34 -0.73 -3.56 -12.13
N LEU A 35 -1.55 -4.56 -11.76
CA LEU A 35 -2.40 -5.27 -12.72
C LEU A 35 -3.52 -4.37 -13.26
N MET A 36 -4.06 -3.46 -12.45
CA MET A 36 -5.08 -2.50 -12.91
C MET A 36 -4.52 -1.55 -13.98
N LYS A 37 -3.25 -1.11 -13.87
CA LYS A 37 -2.57 -0.31 -14.90
C LYS A 37 -2.29 -1.12 -16.18
N ILE A 38 -1.82 -2.36 -16.03
CA ILE A 38 -1.62 -3.28 -17.15
C ILE A 38 -2.95 -3.56 -17.86
N ALA A 39 -4.03 -3.75 -17.09
CA ALA A 39 -5.38 -3.92 -17.65
C ALA A 39 -5.83 -2.72 -18.48
N TYR A 40 -5.62 -1.50 -17.97
CA TYR A 40 -5.95 -0.28 -18.69
C TYR A 40 -5.22 -0.21 -20.02
N PHE A 41 -3.92 -0.49 -20.03
CA PHE A 41 -3.12 -0.54 -21.25
C PHE A 41 -3.70 -1.53 -22.27
N HIS A 42 -3.88 -2.79 -21.89
CA HIS A 42 -4.38 -3.80 -22.81
C HIS A 42 -5.81 -3.53 -23.28
N ARG A 43 -6.71 -3.15 -22.38
CA ARG A 43 -8.15 -2.97 -22.71
C ARG A 43 -8.43 -1.70 -23.49
N TYR A 44 -7.83 -0.56 -23.11
CA TYR A 44 -8.19 0.76 -23.65
C TYR A 44 -7.21 1.29 -24.70
N ILE A 45 -5.95 0.82 -24.71
CA ILE A 45 -4.93 1.26 -25.66
C ILE A 45 -4.73 0.22 -26.75
N MET A 46 -4.57 -1.08 -26.38
CA MET A 46 -4.36 -2.17 -27.32
C MET A 46 -5.65 -2.79 -27.84
N HIS A 47 -6.78 -2.56 -27.16
CA HIS A 47 -8.10 -3.17 -27.44
C HIS A 47 -8.12 -4.69 -27.32
N ASP A 48 -7.30 -5.25 -26.42
CA ASP A 48 -7.20 -6.66 -26.15
C ASP A 48 -8.36 -7.16 -25.27
N TYR A 49 -8.60 -8.48 -25.32
CA TYR A 49 -9.53 -9.13 -24.40
C TYR A 49 -8.85 -9.41 -23.06
N VAL A 50 -9.29 -8.74 -22.00
CA VAL A 50 -8.67 -8.82 -20.66
C VAL A 50 -9.60 -9.48 -19.67
N ARG A 51 -9.08 -10.45 -18.89
CA ARG A 51 -9.75 -11.07 -17.74
C ARG A 51 -8.84 -11.02 -16.53
N PHE A 52 -9.46 -10.83 -15.37
CA PHE A 52 -8.79 -10.85 -14.08
C PHE A 52 -9.26 -12.04 -13.25
N ALA A 53 -8.32 -12.65 -12.52
CA ALA A 53 -8.57 -13.78 -11.65
C ALA A 53 -7.84 -13.62 -10.32
N LYS A 54 -8.45 -14.08 -9.25
CA LYS A 54 -7.82 -14.20 -7.93
C LYS A 54 -7.55 -15.68 -7.62
N GLY A 55 -6.29 -16.09 -7.85
CA GLY A 55 -5.90 -17.49 -7.78
C GLY A 55 -6.15 -18.21 -9.10
N ARG A 56 -7.36 -18.71 -9.33
CA ARG A 56 -7.76 -19.42 -10.55
C ARG A 56 -9.01 -18.80 -11.15
N LEU A 57 -9.16 -18.94 -12.48
CA LEU A 57 -10.39 -18.57 -13.16
C LEU A 57 -11.58 -19.35 -12.61
N PRO A 58 -12.78 -18.73 -12.63
CA PRO A 58 -14.03 -19.44 -12.35
C PRO A 58 -14.22 -20.63 -13.27
N GLU A 59 -15.04 -21.58 -12.80
CA GLU A 59 -15.41 -22.76 -13.55
C GLU A 59 -15.97 -22.41 -14.94
N GLY A 60 -15.56 -23.13 -15.96
CA GLY A 60 -15.96 -22.91 -17.36
C GLY A 60 -14.99 -22.11 -18.20
N LEU A 61 -13.96 -21.48 -17.60
CA LEU A 61 -12.89 -20.79 -18.32
C LEU A 61 -11.53 -21.52 -18.25
N GLU A 62 -11.46 -22.65 -17.56
CA GLU A 62 -10.22 -23.38 -17.29
C GLU A 62 -9.54 -23.88 -18.57
N ASN A 63 -10.31 -24.16 -19.62
CA ASN A 63 -9.81 -24.65 -20.91
C ASN A 63 -9.36 -23.52 -21.85
N LYS A 64 -9.64 -22.24 -21.52
CA LYS A 64 -9.21 -21.12 -22.34
C LYS A 64 -7.69 -20.96 -22.20
N LYS A 65 -7.03 -20.77 -23.35
CA LYS A 65 -5.59 -20.45 -23.44
C LYS A 65 -5.40 -18.98 -23.75
N TRP A 66 -4.33 -18.41 -23.21
CA TRP A 66 -4.05 -16.98 -23.20
C TRP A 66 -2.74 -16.64 -23.92
N ASP A 67 -2.71 -15.53 -24.63
CA ASP A 67 -1.50 -15.06 -25.32
C ASP A 67 -0.48 -14.53 -24.32
N ARG A 68 -0.97 -13.79 -23.31
CA ARG A 68 -0.15 -13.27 -22.21
C ARG A 68 -0.83 -13.49 -20.87
N VAL A 69 -0.03 -13.85 -19.87
CA VAL A 69 -0.49 -14.00 -18.49
C VAL A 69 0.43 -13.16 -17.60
N TYR A 70 -0.17 -12.29 -16.80
CA TYR A 70 0.54 -11.45 -15.84
C TYR A 70 0.17 -11.86 -14.42
N VAL A 71 1.17 -12.21 -13.61
CA VAL A 71 1.00 -12.61 -12.21
C VAL A 71 1.61 -11.55 -11.30
N THR A 72 0.79 -10.89 -10.46
CA THR A 72 1.31 -9.97 -9.45
C THR A 72 1.81 -10.71 -8.23
N THR A 73 2.79 -10.13 -7.54
CA THR A 73 3.33 -10.67 -6.29
C THR A 73 3.33 -9.60 -5.20
N LEU A 74 3.13 -9.99 -3.94
CA LEU A 74 3.08 -9.05 -2.83
C LEU A 74 4.14 -9.41 -1.78
N PHE A 75 3.82 -10.17 -0.75
CA PHE A 75 4.73 -10.44 0.36
C PHE A 75 5.60 -11.69 0.10
N THR A 76 6.84 -11.66 0.57
CA THR A 76 7.77 -12.81 0.47
C THR A 76 7.22 -14.06 1.15
N PHE A 77 6.49 -13.91 2.26
CA PHE A 77 5.85 -15.03 2.95
C PHE A 77 4.61 -15.62 2.22
N GLU A 78 4.17 -15.00 1.13
CA GLU A 78 3.12 -15.53 0.23
C GLU A 78 3.73 -16.33 -0.95
N TRP A 79 4.98 -16.77 -0.82
CA TRP A 79 5.68 -17.51 -1.87
C TRP A 79 4.92 -18.75 -2.35
N GLU A 80 4.34 -19.53 -1.43
CA GLU A 80 3.56 -20.71 -1.80
C GLU A 80 2.32 -20.39 -2.65
N ASN A 81 1.61 -19.30 -2.33
CA ASN A 81 0.49 -18.84 -3.15
C ASN A 81 0.97 -18.30 -4.50
N THR A 82 2.11 -17.63 -4.53
CA THR A 82 2.75 -17.15 -5.77
C THR A 82 3.16 -18.31 -6.66
N LYS A 83 3.78 -19.37 -6.12
CA LYS A 83 4.13 -20.59 -6.89
C LYS A 83 2.91 -21.23 -7.55
N LYS A 84 1.81 -21.41 -6.79
CA LYS A 84 0.57 -21.98 -7.33
C LYS A 84 0.00 -21.13 -8.47
N ALA A 85 0.05 -19.79 -8.33
CA ALA A 85 -0.41 -18.90 -9.39
C ALA A 85 0.47 -18.96 -10.64
N LEU A 86 1.81 -19.03 -10.51
CA LEU A 86 2.74 -19.16 -11.63
C LEU A 86 2.61 -20.53 -12.33
N GLN A 87 2.46 -21.61 -11.57
CA GLN A 87 2.19 -22.95 -12.12
C GLN A 87 0.89 -22.96 -12.94
N TYR A 88 -0.15 -22.34 -12.40
CA TYR A 88 -1.40 -22.19 -13.11
C TYR A 88 -1.25 -21.34 -14.38
N ALA A 89 -0.58 -20.20 -14.32
CA ALA A 89 -0.31 -19.32 -15.45
C ALA A 89 0.40 -20.08 -16.60
N LEU A 90 1.42 -20.88 -16.28
CA LEU A 90 2.15 -21.71 -17.25
C LEU A 90 1.27 -22.81 -17.85
N SER A 91 0.27 -23.31 -17.14
CA SER A 91 -0.64 -24.33 -17.63
C SER A 91 -1.69 -23.79 -18.62
N VAL A 92 -2.00 -22.48 -18.57
CA VAL A 92 -3.06 -21.85 -19.38
C VAL A 92 -2.54 -20.93 -20.47
N VAL A 93 -1.24 -20.66 -20.54
CA VAL A 93 -0.65 -19.88 -21.63
C VAL A 93 -0.65 -20.70 -22.94
N LYS A 94 -0.89 -20.03 -24.08
CA LYS A 94 -0.81 -20.63 -25.42
C LYS A 94 0.63 -21.07 -25.75
N PRO A 95 0.84 -22.07 -26.61
CA PRO A 95 2.17 -22.33 -27.20
C PRO A 95 2.71 -21.05 -27.85
N GLY A 96 3.92 -20.62 -27.47
CA GLY A 96 4.52 -19.34 -27.89
C GLY A 96 4.04 -18.10 -27.18
N GLY A 97 3.03 -18.19 -26.31
CA GLY A 97 2.61 -17.12 -25.41
C GLY A 97 3.62 -16.86 -24.30
N LYS A 98 3.39 -15.82 -23.49
CA LYS A 98 4.34 -15.37 -22.46
C LYS A 98 3.67 -15.27 -21.09
N VAL A 99 4.41 -15.67 -20.06
CA VAL A 99 4.04 -15.46 -18.67
C VAL A 99 4.98 -14.43 -18.05
N PHE A 100 4.41 -13.40 -17.43
CA PHE A 100 5.12 -12.33 -16.74
C PHE A 100 4.81 -12.39 -15.27
N THR A 101 5.77 -12.00 -14.44
CA THR A 101 5.55 -11.74 -13.03
C THR A 101 6.22 -10.43 -12.63
N GLY A 102 5.70 -9.79 -11.58
CA GLY A 102 6.23 -8.55 -11.04
C GLY A 102 5.62 -8.23 -9.68
N GLY A 103 6.05 -7.12 -9.10
CA GLY A 103 5.61 -6.68 -7.78
C GLY A 103 6.67 -6.88 -6.71
N ILE A 104 6.27 -6.78 -5.44
CA ILE A 104 7.18 -6.66 -4.30
C ILE A 104 8.06 -7.92 -4.15
N LEU A 105 7.47 -9.11 -4.02
CA LEU A 105 8.24 -10.35 -3.89
C LEU A 105 9.16 -10.57 -5.10
N ALA A 106 8.63 -10.43 -6.31
CA ALA A 106 9.37 -10.63 -7.56
C ALA A 106 10.58 -9.70 -7.69
N THR A 107 10.50 -8.51 -7.09
CA THR A 107 11.60 -7.51 -7.05
C THR A 107 12.61 -7.82 -5.95
N LEU A 108 12.14 -8.23 -4.76
CA LEU A 108 13.01 -8.51 -3.62
C LEU A 108 13.71 -9.88 -3.70
N ARG A 109 13.09 -10.84 -4.41
CA ARG A 109 13.57 -12.23 -4.53
C ARG A 109 13.53 -12.72 -5.99
N PRO A 110 14.20 -12.01 -6.91
CA PRO A 110 14.20 -12.40 -8.32
C PRO A 110 14.82 -13.77 -8.54
N GLU A 111 15.76 -14.17 -7.68
CA GLU A 111 16.41 -15.49 -7.73
C GLU A 111 15.46 -16.65 -7.45
N TRP A 112 14.39 -16.46 -6.65
CA TRP A 112 13.38 -17.50 -6.42
C TRP A 112 12.59 -17.79 -7.70
N ILE A 113 12.22 -16.71 -8.42
CA ILE A 113 11.51 -16.81 -9.70
C ILE A 113 12.42 -17.50 -10.73
N ALA A 114 13.65 -17.03 -10.87
CA ALA A 114 14.59 -17.57 -11.85
C ALA A 114 14.89 -19.07 -11.62
N LYS A 115 14.98 -19.49 -10.37
CA LYS A 115 15.26 -20.87 -9.98
C LYS A 115 14.10 -21.82 -10.27
N GLU A 116 12.87 -21.46 -9.87
CA GLU A 116 11.71 -22.36 -9.96
C GLU A 116 10.91 -22.19 -11.26
N PHE A 117 10.99 -21.01 -11.90
CA PHE A 117 10.21 -20.66 -13.08
C PHE A 117 11.08 -19.98 -14.16
N PRO A 118 12.09 -20.66 -14.70
CA PRO A 118 13.08 -20.05 -15.61
C PRO A 118 12.49 -19.54 -16.94
N THR A 119 11.28 -19.94 -17.31
CA THR A 119 10.57 -19.47 -18.51
C THR A 119 9.68 -18.27 -18.26
N VAL A 120 9.47 -17.88 -17.00
CA VAL A 120 8.68 -16.71 -16.62
C VAL A 120 9.53 -15.45 -16.75
N ILE A 121 8.98 -14.43 -17.38
CA ILE A 121 9.64 -13.13 -17.52
C ILE A 121 9.38 -12.35 -16.21
N ASN A 122 10.45 -12.13 -15.44
CA ASN A 122 10.35 -11.41 -14.18
C ASN A 122 10.63 -9.91 -14.38
N ASN A 123 9.62 -9.07 -14.21
CA ASN A 123 9.73 -7.62 -14.23
C ASN A 123 9.97 -7.09 -12.80
N THR A 124 11.23 -6.79 -12.49
CA THR A 124 11.61 -6.21 -11.19
C THR A 124 11.42 -4.69 -11.19
N GLY A 125 11.09 -4.13 -10.02
CA GLY A 125 10.93 -2.68 -9.85
C GLY A 125 9.58 -2.16 -10.35
N LEU A 126 9.59 -0.94 -10.87
CA LEU A 126 8.41 -0.20 -11.27
C LEU A 126 8.06 -0.41 -12.75
N LEU A 127 6.80 -0.14 -13.11
CA LEU A 127 6.32 -0.12 -14.50
C LEU A 127 6.55 1.25 -15.19
N ASN A 128 7.59 1.97 -14.77
CA ASN A 128 7.86 3.37 -15.15
C ASN A 128 8.82 3.52 -16.35
N HIS A 129 9.09 2.44 -17.06
CA HIS A 129 9.91 2.43 -18.27
C HIS A 129 9.10 1.98 -19.46
N GLU A 130 9.36 2.55 -20.63
CA GLU A 130 8.81 2.06 -21.89
C GLU A 130 9.29 0.64 -22.17
N GLY A 131 8.44 -0.17 -22.77
CA GLY A 131 8.78 -1.56 -23.15
C GLY A 131 8.86 -2.54 -21.96
N THR A 132 8.38 -2.18 -20.76
CA THR A 132 8.38 -3.04 -19.57
C THR A 132 7.64 -4.37 -19.80
N LEU A 133 6.56 -4.35 -20.57
CA LEU A 133 5.79 -5.55 -20.92
C LEU A 133 6.31 -6.24 -22.21
N GLY A 134 7.38 -5.72 -22.81
CA GLY A 134 7.98 -6.24 -24.03
C GLY A 134 7.11 -6.04 -25.26
N LEU A 135 6.30 -5.00 -25.30
CA LEU A 135 5.48 -4.61 -26.43
C LEU A 135 6.13 -3.46 -27.19
N LYS A 136 6.10 -3.53 -28.52
CA LYS A 136 6.69 -2.49 -29.36
C LYS A 136 5.82 -1.22 -29.34
N GLY A 137 6.41 -0.08 -28.98
CA GLY A 137 5.70 1.20 -28.89
C GLY A 137 4.82 1.31 -27.62
N GLU A 138 5.14 0.54 -26.62
CA GLU A 138 4.52 0.59 -25.29
C GLU A 138 4.86 1.90 -24.61
N GLU A 139 3.83 2.58 -24.12
CA GLU A 139 3.97 3.75 -23.26
C GLU A 139 4.38 3.35 -21.84
N CYS A 140 4.74 4.35 -21.02
CA CYS A 140 5.01 4.14 -19.61
C CYS A 140 3.72 3.71 -18.88
N ILE A 141 3.64 2.44 -18.52
CA ILE A 141 2.45 1.83 -17.86
C ILE A 141 2.13 2.53 -16.52
N ASP A 142 3.15 2.99 -15.82
CA ASP A 142 2.97 3.59 -14.49
C ASP A 142 2.20 4.93 -14.51
N THR A 143 2.14 5.60 -15.65
CA THR A 143 1.38 6.85 -15.83
C THR A 143 -0.10 6.64 -16.17
N LEU A 144 -0.50 5.40 -16.46
CA LEU A 144 -1.87 5.09 -16.88
C LEU A 144 -2.85 5.08 -15.70
N PRO A 145 -4.13 5.40 -15.94
CA PRO A 145 -5.19 5.23 -14.97
C PRO A 145 -5.35 3.77 -14.53
N LEU A 146 -6.04 3.56 -13.43
CA LEU A 146 -6.41 2.23 -12.96
C LEU A 146 -7.70 1.75 -13.63
N ASP A 147 -7.69 0.56 -14.20
CA ASP A 147 -8.90 -0.10 -14.69
C ASP A 147 -9.65 -0.78 -13.53
N TYR A 148 -10.64 -0.09 -13.00
CA TYR A 148 -11.52 -0.64 -11.95
C TYR A 148 -12.47 -1.72 -12.49
N GLY A 149 -12.68 -1.79 -13.79
CA GLY A 149 -13.56 -2.79 -14.42
C GLY A 149 -13.07 -4.22 -14.27
N ILE A 150 -11.77 -4.44 -13.99
CA ILE A 150 -11.28 -5.80 -13.73
C ILE A 150 -11.85 -6.40 -12.43
N LEU A 151 -12.25 -5.55 -11.48
CA LEU A 151 -12.79 -6.02 -10.19
C LEU A 151 -14.15 -6.71 -10.34
N ASP A 152 -14.90 -6.38 -11.40
CA ASP A 152 -16.17 -7.04 -11.73
C ASP A 152 -15.97 -8.51 -12.09
N ASP A 153 -14.81 -8.89 -12.60
CA ASP A 153 -14.51 -10.27 -12.98
C ASP A 153 -14.49 -11.24 -11.79
N ILE A 154 -14.24 -10.72 -10.57
CA ILE A 154 -14.09 -11.52 -9.34
C ILE A 154 -15.08 -11.14 -8.24
N LYS A 155 -16.09 -10.30 -8.52
CA LYS A 155 -17.01 -9.72 -7.52
C LYS A 155 -17.75 -10.76 -6.68
N ASP A 156 -18.02 -11.95 -7.26
CA ASP A 156 -18.73 -13.04 -6.61
C ASP A 156 -17.79 -13.94 -5.78
N GLU A 157 -16.47 -13.82 -5.99
CA GLU A 157 -15.43 -14.62 -5.32
C GLU A 157 -14.73 -13.82 -4.22
N TYR A 158 -14.40 -12.56 -4.52
CA TYR A 158 -13.65 -11.70 -3.61
C TYR A 158 -14.01 -10.23 -3.77
N LYS A 159 -14.20 -9.57 -2.63
CA LYS A 159 -14.44 -8.14 -2.55
C LYS A 159 -13.32 -7.47 -1.74
N TYR A 160 -12.63 -6.50 -2.36
CA TYR A 160 -11.62 -5.73 -1.65
C TYR A 160 -12.28 -4.74 -0.68
N PRO A 161 -11.90 -4.75 0.62
CA PRO A 161 -12.49 -3.84 1.61
C PRO A 161 -12.40 -2.35 1.23
N ALA A 162 -11.39 -1.97 0.47
CA ALA A 162 -11.14 -0.59 0.07
C ALA A 162 -11.42 -0.32 -1.43
N GLU A 163 -12.27 -1.11 -2.11
CA GLU A 163 -12.52 -0.97 -3.57
C GLU A 163 -13.17 0.36 -3.97
N ASP A 164 -13.86 1.06 -3.04
CA ASP A 164 -14.51 2.35 -3.30
C ASP A 164 -13.58 3.53 -2.98
N ALA A 165 -12.33 3.44 -3.44
CA ALA A 165 -11.33 4.48 -3.28
C ALA A 165 -10.53 4.68 -4.57
N TYR A 166 -9.99 5.89 -4.76
CA TYR A 166 -8.89 6.11 -5.69
C TYR A 166 -7.61 5.61 -5.05
N PHE A 167 -6.81 4.87 -5.80
CA PHE A 167 -5.48 4.43 -5.41
C PHE A 167 -4.46 5.13 -6.30
N THR A 168 -3.58 5.92 -5.71
CA THR A 168 -2.56 6.64 -6.46
C THR A 168 -1.40 7.04 -5.56
N TYR A 169 -0.47 7.82 -6.08
CA TYR A 169 0.61 8.45 -5.34
C TYR A 169 0.92 9.81 -5.95
N MET A 170 1.35 10.75 -5.14
CA MET A 170 1.78 12.08 -5.56
C MET A 170 3.29 12.29 -5.40
N THR A 171 3.96 11.35 -4.74
CA THR A 171 5.41 11.22 -4.64
C THR A 171 5.83 9.76 -4.76
N ARG A 172 7.09 9.49 -5.16
CA ARG A 172 7.65 8.13 -5.19
C ARG A 172 8.97 8.08 -4.43
N GLY A 173 9.28 6.89 -3.92
CA GLY A 173 10.52 6.66 -3.18
C GLY A 173 10.54 7.29 -1.79
N CYS A 174 11.66 7.08 -1.08
CA CYS A 174 11.89 7.61 0.26
C CYS A 174 13.38 7.86 0.47
N GLY A 175 13.72 8.96 1.14
CA GLY A 175 15.13 9.28 1.49
C GLY A 175 15.64 8.59 2.74
N MET A 176 14.78 7.87 3.48
CA MET A 176 15.15 7.11 4.67
C MET A 176 15.80 5.77 4.28
N ASN A 177 16.49 5.14 5.22
CA ASN A 177 17.22 3.90 4.98
C ASN A 177 16.96 2.90 6.11
N CYS A 178 15.67 2.76 6.49
CA CYS A 178 15.26 1.82 7.51
C CYS A 178 15.59 0.39 7.10
N THR A 179 16.11 -0.42 8.03
CA THR A 179 16.62 -1.78 7.75
C THR A 179 15.53 -2.77 7.33
N PHE A 180 14.31 -2.53 7.81
CA PHE A 180 13.13 -3.36 7.51
C PHE A 180 12.35 -2.91 6.27
N CYS A 181 12.73 -1.78 5.63
CA CYS A 181 11.92 -1.16 4.59
C CYS A 181 12.47 -1.48 3.20
N ALA A 182 11.60 -2.04 2.36
CA ALA A 182 11.92 -2.42 0.98
C ALA A 182 11.92 -1.23 0.00
N VAL A 183 11.46 -0.05 0.40
CA VAL A 183 11.23 1.08 -0.51
C VAL A 183 12.48 1.46 -1.29
N LYS A 184 13.66 1.48 -0.67
CA LYS A 184 14.91 1.78 -1.37
C LYS A 184 15.25 0.83 -2.52
N THR A 185 14.76 -0.41 -2.45
CA THR A 185 14.94 -1.42 -3.52
C THR A 185 13.83 -1.33 -4.55
N LEU A 186 12.60 -1.08 -4.10
CA LEU A 186 11.42 -1.00 -4.97
C LEU A 186 11.35 0.33 -5.73
N GLU A 187 11.69 1.43 -5.06
CA GLU A 187 11.59 2.80 -5.56
C GLU A 187 12.89 3.58 -5.22
N PRO A 188 14.00 3.28 -5.89
CA PRO A 188 15.32 3.82 -5.53
C PRO A 188 15.45 5.33 -5.77
N THR A 189 14.65 5.88 -6.68
CA THR A 189 14.67 7.30 -7.04
C THR A 189 13.51 8.03 -6.38
N TYR A 190 13.80 9.18 -5.76
CA TYR A 190 12.76 10.03 -5.19
C TYR A 190 12.16 10.94 -6.27
N GLU A 191 10.87 10.77 -6.52
CA GLU A 191 10.08 11.68 -7.37
C GLU A 191 9.27 12.62 -6.45
N PRO A 192 9.57 13.94 -6.48
CA PRO A 192 9.02 14.87 -5.50
C PRO A 192 7.56 15.25 -5.74
N TYR A 193 7.04 15.07 -6.95
CA TYR A 193 5.66 15.41 -7.28
C TYR A 193 5.19 14.76 -8.57
N VAL A 194 4.03 14.12 -8.48
CA VAL A 194 3.27 13.58 -9.61
C VAL A 194 1.83 14.09 -9.49
N SER A 195 1.34 14.81 -10.50
CA SER A 195 -0.06 15.25 -10.53
C SER A 195 -0.99 14.05 -10.76
N ILE A 196 -2.09 14.01 -10.02
CA ILE A 196 -3.10 12.94 -10.10
C ILE A 196 -4.41 13.40 -10.75
N SER A 197 -4.57 14.69 -11.00
CA SER A 197 -5.83 15.29 -11.44
C SER A 197 -6.39 14.69 -12.72
N ASP A 198 -5.55 14.47 -13.72
CA ASP A 198 -6.01 13.90 -15.00
C ASP A 198 -6.34 12.41 -14.89
N SER A 199 -5.57 11.66 -14.10
CA SER A 199 -5.86 10.26 -13.83
C SER A 199 -7.21 10.10 -13.12
N ILE A 200 -7.47 10.91 -12.08
CA ILE A 200 -8.75 10.89 -11.36
C ILE A 200 -9.92 11.25 -12.29
N LYS A 201 -9.80 12.31 -13.11
CA LYS A 201 -10.85 12.68 -14.07
C LYS A 201 -11.17 11.57 -15.08
N ARG A 202 -10.14 10.83 -15.54
CA ARG A 202 -10.33 9.66 -16.42
C ARG A 202 -11.06 8.53 -15.70
N ILE A 203 -10.65 8.22 -14.45
CA ILE A 203 -11.33 7.21 -13.63
C ILE A 203 -12.80 7.58 -13.43
N ASP A 204 -13.10 8.84 -13.09
CA ASP A 204 -14.47 9.31 -12.90
C ASP A 204 -15.32 9.14 -14.15
N LYS A 205 -14.77 9.46 -15.30
CA LYS A 205 -15.45 9.35 -16.59
C LYS A 205 -15.75 7.90 -16.96
N GLU A 206 -14.82 6.97 -16.67
CA GLU A 206 -14.91 5.57 -17.15
C GLU A 206 -15.56 4.65 -16.14
N PHE A 207 -15.31 4.85 -14.83
CA PHE A 207 -15.74 3.94 -13.76
C PHE A 207 -16.61 4.62 -12.68
N GLY A 208 -16.91 5.92 -12.87
CA GLY A 208 -17.60 6.74 -11.89
C GLY A 208 -16.73 7.15 -10.69
N PRO A 209 -17.15 8.21 -9.98
CA PRO A 209 -16.38 8.78 -8.88
C PRO A 209 -16.28 7.81 -7.70
N LYS A 210 -15.14 7.87 -7.01
CA LYS A 210 -14.86 7.08 -5.81
C LYS A 210 -14.99 7.95 -4.56
N ARG A 211 -15.29 7.29 -3.42
CA ARG A 211 -15.50 8.00 -2.16
C ARG A 211 -14.20 8.53 -1.57
N ASP A 212 -13.19 7.69 -1.39
CA ASP A 212 -11.97 7.98 -0.64
C ASP A 212 -10.76 8.12 -1.56
N LEU A 213 -9.70 8.78 -1.06
CA LEU A 213 -8.41 8.90 -1.72
C LEU A 213 -7.33 8.22 -0.87
N LEU A 214 -6.79 7.12 -1.36
CA LEU A 214 -5.70 6.38 -0.74
C LEU A 214 -4.40 6.67 -1.50
N LEU A 215 -3.50 7.35 -0.82
CA LEU A 215 -2.19 7.76 -1.34
C LEU A 215 -1.11 6.78 -0.87
N MET A 216 -0.43 6.16 -1.83
CA MET A 216 0.62 5.17 -1.60
C MET A 216 2.02 5.81 -1.54
N ASP A 217 2.06 7.08 -1.12
CA ASP A 217 3.28 7.87 -0.99
C ASP A 217 4.15 7.33 0.13
N ASN A 218 5.39 6.99 -0.16
CA ASN A 218 6.34 6.47 0.84
C ASN A 218 6.88 7.56 1.77
N ASN A 219 6.98 8.83 1.30
CA ASN A 219 7.36 9.96 2.13
C ASN A 219 6.93 11.30 1.52
N VAL A 220 5.63 11.61 1.59
CA VAL A 220 5.05 12.84 1.05
C VAL A 220 5.62 14.10 1.73
N LEU A 221 5.94 14.02 3.03
CA LEU A 221 6.45 15.16 3.81
C LEU A 221 7.85 15.62 3.38
N ARG A 222 8.58 14.78 2.62
CA ARG A 222 9.88 15.14 2.04
C ARG A 222 9.76 16.06 0.83
N SER A 223 8.57 16.12 0.20
CA SER A 223 8.41 16.89 -1.04
C SER A 223 8.59 18.39 -0.83
N PRO A 224 9.43 19.06 -1.63
CA PRO A 224 9.49 20.52 -1.69
C PRO A 224 8.22 21.11 -2.33
N LYS A 225 7.36 20.27 -2.93
CA LYS A 225 6.08 20.64 -3.52
C LYS A 225 4.89 20.28 -2.62
N PHE A 226 5.14 20.08 -1.32
CA PHE A 226 4.13 19.63 -0.37
C PHE A 226 2.87 20.50 -0.40
N ASP A 227 3.01 21.83 -0.40
CA ASP A 227 1.85 22.74 -0.46
C ASP A 227 1.04 22.59 -1.74
N GLN A 228 1.72 22.41 -2.88
CA GLN A 228 1.06 22.13 -4.16
C GLN A 228 0.29 20.80 -4.13
N ILE A 229 0.84 19.77 -3.48
CA ILE A 229 0.18 18.48 -3.27
C ILE A 229 -1.12 18.67 -2.47
N ILE A 230 -1.07 19.40 -1.36
CA ILE A 230 -2.25 19.67 -0.53
C ILE A 230 -3.32 20.45 -1.33
N ASP A 231 -2.91 21.47 -2.08
CA ASP A 231 -3.85 22.27 -2.89
C ASP A 231 -4.52 21.45 -3.99
N GLU A 232 -3.78 20.53 -4.64
CA GLU A 232 -4.36 19.62 -5.64
C GLU A 232 -5.37 18.66 -5.01
N ILE A 233 -5.06 18.08 -3.85
CA ILE A 233 -5.97 17.18 -3.13
C ILE A 233 -7.28 17.92 -2.76
N LYS A 234 -7.18 19.16 -2.29
CA LYS A 234 -8.35 20.01 -1.99
C LYS A 234 -9.15 20.31 -3.24
N ALA A 235 -8.49 20.67 -4.35
CA ALA A 235 -9.15 20.96 -5.63
C ALA A 235 -9.89 19.73 -6.20
N LEU A 236 -9.51 18.52 -5.82
CA LEU A 236 -10.19 17.28 -6.16
C LEU A 236 -11.37 16.96 -5.22
N GLY A 237 -11.71 17.84 -4.27
CA GLY A 237 -12.85 17.72 -3.37
C GLY A 237 -12.58 16.81 -2.17
N PHE A 238 -11.35 16.83 -1.65
CA PHE A 238 -10.94 16.08 -0.43
C PHE A 238 -10.50 17.02 0.70
N GLU A 239 -11.01 18.24 0.73
CA GLU A 239 -10.83 19.18 1.83
C GLU A 239 -11.53 18.68 3.10
N LYS A 240 -11.17 19.26 4.23
CA LYS A 240 -11.74 18.92 5.53
C LYS A 240 -13.27 19.03 5.52
N GLY A 241 -13.95 17.98 5.93
CA GLY A 241 -15.41 17.91 5.94
C GLY A 241 -16.05 17.57 4.60
N ALA A 242 -15.28 17.29 3.56
CA ALA A 242 -15.78 16.89 2.25
C ALA A 242 -16.72 15.68 2.34
N THR A 243 -17.76 15.69 1.51
CA THR A 243 -18.76 14.63 1.45
C THR A 243 -18.89 14.06 0.03
N PHE A 244 -19.40 12.84 -0.04
CA PHE A 244 -19.64 12.11 -1.28
C PHE A 244 -21.07 11.56 -1.30
N VAL A 245 -21.77 11.80 -2.38
CA VAL A 245 -23.09 11.19 -2.60
C VAL A 245 -22.88 9.87 -3.33
N ASN A 246 -23.14 8.75 -2.66
CA ASN A 246 -22.99 7.43 -3.25
C ASN A 246 -23.98 7.26 -4.40
N PRO A 247 -23.52 7.08 -5.67
CA PRO A 247 -24.39 7.05 -6.83
C PRO A 247 -25.36 5.86 -6.86
N LYS A 248 -25.03 4.77 -6.14
CA LYS A 248 -25.87 3.56 -6.06
C LYS A 248 -26.98 3.68 -5.01
N THR A 249 -26.72 4.38 -3.92
CA THR A 249 -27.65 4.42 -2.76
C THR A 249 -28.27 5.78 -2.51
N GLY A 250 -27.76 6.85 -3.14
CA GLY A 250 -28.14 8.24 -2.90
C GLY A 250 -27.73 8.78 -1.52
N LYS A 251 -27.03 7.99 -0.69
CA LYS A 251 -26.63 8.42 0.66
C LYS A 251 -25.40 9.31 0.60
N THR A 252 -25.45 10.39 1.38
CA THR A 252 -24.28 11.25 1.61
C THR A 252 -23.41 10.63 2.71
N VAL A 253 -22.12 10.48 2.43
CA VAL A 253 -21.10 9.95 3.35
C VAL A 253 -19.90 10.89 3.37
N VAL A 254 -19.11 10.85 4.45
CA VAL A 254 -17.87 11.63 4.54
C VAL A 254 -16.80 11.00 3.66
N ARG A 255 -16.02 11.85 2.99
CA ARG A 255 -14.81 11.44 2.24
C ARG A 255 -13.60 11.39 3.17
N HIS A 256 -12.61 10.58 2.81
CA HIS A 256 -11.37 10.50 3.55
C HIS A 256 -10.15 10.49 2.62
N VAL A 257 -9.07 11.08 3.13
CA VAL A 257 -7.71 10.96 2.58
C VAL A 257 -6.89 10.11 3.53
N ASP A 258 -6.18 9.12 3.00
CA ASP A 258 -5.29 8.24 3.76
C ASP A 258 -3.91 8.20 3.08
N PHE A 259 -2.90 8.81 3.70
CA PHE A 259 -1.49 8.61 3.34
C PHE A 259 -1.05 7.26 3.88
N ASN A 260 -1.34 6.23 3.12
CA ASN A 260 -1.39 4.84 3.57
C ASN A 260 -0.03 4.28 4.05
N GLN A 261 1.09 4.79 3.50
CA GLN A 261 2.43 4.35 3.89
C GLN A 261 2.98 5.13 5.11
N GLY A 262 2.25 6.15 5.57
CA GLY A 262 2.57 6.91 6.77
C GLY A 262 3.19 8.28 6.50
N LEU A 263 3.27 9.05 7.57
CA LEU A 263 3.83 10.40 7.63
C LEU A 263 5.12 10.36 8.47
N ASP A 264 6.19 10.89 7.94
CA ASP A 264 7.50 10.94 8.58
C ASP A 264 7.49 11.95 9.74
N ALA A 265 7.51 11.45 10.99
CA ALA A 265 7.49 12.27 12.19
C ALA A 265 8.65 13.26 12.28
N PHE A 266 9.83 12.91 11.76
CA PHE A 266 11.01 13.80 11.74
C PHE A 266 10.80 15.02 10.85
N LEU A 267 10.08 14.88 9.77
CA LEU A 267 9.81 15.95 8.80
C LEU A 267 8.54 16.75 9.10
N LEU A 268 7.73 16.28 10.05
CA LEU A 268 6.50 16.98 10.44
C LEU A 268 6.84 18.21 11.29
N ASN A 269 6.35 19.35 10.86
CA ASN A 269 6.42 20.63 11.57
C ASN A 269 5.04 21.30 11.63
N GLU A 270 4.94 22.45 12.31
CA GLU A 270 3.67 23.15 12.49
C GLU A 270 3.00 23.50 11.14
N HIS A 271 3.75 24.04 10.18
CA HIS A 271 3.24 24.38 8.84
C HIS A 271 2.62 23.14 8.16
N LYS A 272 3.37 22.03 8.11
CA LYS A 272 2.89 20.80 7.47
C LYS A 272 1.68 20.20 8.19
N ALA A 273 1.67 20.24 9.52
CA ALA A 273 0.52 19.77 10.30
C ALA A 273 -0.73 20.61 10.01
N GLN A 274 -0.61 21.94 9.94
CA GLN A 274 -1.70 22.83 9.57
C GLN A 274 -2.24 22.52 8.17
N ARG A 275 -1.35 22.37 7.18
CA ARG A 275 -1.73 22.00 5.81
C ARG A 275 -2.43 20.65 5.73
N LEU A 276 -1.94 19.62 6.45
CA LEU A 276 -2.62 18.31 6.56
C LEU A 276 -4.01 18.46 7.20
N GLY A 277 -4.15 19.34 8.20
CA GLY A 277 -5.44 19.63 8.86
C GLY A 277 -6.50 20.27 7.96
N GLU A 278 -6.12 20.78 6.76
CA GLU A 278 -7.05 21.27 5.74
C GLU A 278 -7.71 20.14 4.93
N LEU A 279 -7.20 18.92 5.01
CA LEU A 279 -7.69 17.76 4.28
C LEU A 279 -8.70 16.94 5.11
N ALA A 280 -9.49 16.12 4.44
CA ALA A 280 -10.34 15.09 5.04
C ALA A 280 -9.49 13.88 5.52
N ILE A 281 -8.33 14.13 6.13
CA ILE A 281 -7.38 13.07 6.51
C ILE A 281 -7.96 12.17 7.61
N LYS A 282 -7.91 10.83 7.36
CA LYS A 282 -8.37 9.83 8.33
C LYS A 282 -7.94 8.41 7.93
N PRO A 283 -7.05 7.77 8.69
CA PRO A 283 -6.28 8.38 9.79
C PRO A 283 -5.03 9.12 9.29
N ALA A 284 -4.47 10.00 10.13
CA ALA A 284 -3.05 10.37 9.98
C ALA A 284 -2.21 9.24 10.59
N ARG A 285 -1.32 8.64 9.79
CA ARG A 285 -0.49 7.51 10.20
C ARG A 285 0.92 8.00 10.52
N ILE A 286 1.37 7.79 11.75
CA ILE A 286 2.69 8.23 12.22
C ILE A 286 3.34 7.05 12.93
N ALA A 287 4.48 6.57 12.43
CA ALA A 287 5.18 5.44 13.03
C ALA A 287 5.85 5.83 14.36
N PHE A 288 5.94 4.86 15.29
CA PHE A 288 6.71 4.94 16.52
C PHE A 288 7.51 3.64 16.66
N ASP A 289 8.51 3.50 15.82
CA ASP A 289 9.24 2.24 15.64
C ASP A 289 10.28 2.00 16.74
N HIS A 290 10.89 3.05 17.31
CA HIS A 290 11.92 2.97 18.33
C HIS A 290 11.60 3.88 19.51
N ILE A 291 11.90 3.41 20.73
CA ILE A 291 11.61 4.18 21.96
C ILE A 291 12.42 5.48 22.01
N GLU A 292 13.61 5.49 21.43
CA GLU A 292 14.48 6.68 21.36
C GLU A 292 13.85 7.82 20.54
N ASP A 293 12.85 7.55 19.73
CA ASP A 293 12.14 8.56 18.94
C ASP A 293 10.92 9.13 19.66
N GLU A 294 10.77 8.92 20.97
CA GLU A 294 9.62 9.36 21.78
C GLU A 294 9.31 10.84 21.60
N ASP A 295 10.31 11.72 21.80
CA ASP A 295 10.11 13.17 21.69
C ASP A 295 9.63 13.59 20.31
N VAL A 296 10.15 12.94 19.25
CA VAL A 296 9.76 13.19 17.86
C VAL A 296 8.32 12.74 17.63
N TYR A 297 7.96 11.56 18.13
CA TYR A 297 6.61 11.00 18.00
C TYR A 297 5.58 11.85 18.74
N VAL A 298 5.82 12.17 20.04
CA VAL A 298 4.91 12.99 20.87
C VAL A 298 4.68 14.35 20.24
N ARG A 299 5.75 15.02 19.78
CA ARG A 299 5.67 16.29 19.06
C ARG A 299 4.80 16.16 17.80
N ALA A 300 5.01 15.14 16.98
CA ALA A 300 4.30 14.95 15.72
C ALA A 300 2.80 14.73 15.94
N ILE A 301 2.42 13.86 16.88
CA ILE A 301 1.03 13.62 17.27
C ILE A 301 0.37 14.89 17.81
N THR A 302 1.07 15.62 18.68
CA THR A 302 0.57 16.88 19.27
C THR A 302 0.31 17.93 18.19
N LEU A 303 1.21 18.10 17.24
CA LEU A 303 1.04 19.04 16.12
C LEU A 303 -0.17 18.67 15.26
N CYS A 304 -0.34 17.38 14.93
CA CYS A 304 -1.50 16.90 14.18
C CYS A 304 -2.80 17.15 14.94
N ALA A 305 -2.84 16.80 16.24
CA ALA A 305 -4.01 17.05 17.08
C ALA A 305 -4.38 18.54 17.12
N ARG A 306 -3.42 19.44 17.38
CA ARG A 306 -3.66 20.90 17.40
C ARG A 306 -4.07 21.47 16.06
N ALA A 307 -3.64 20.87 14.95
CA ALA A 307 -4.10 21.20 13.59
C ALA A 307 -5.50 20.68 13.25
N GLY A 308 -6.18 20.04 14.21
CA GLY A 308 -7.56 19.57 14.05
C GLY A 308 -7.70 18.20 13.40
N ILE A 309 -6.66 17.37 13.47
CA ILE A 309 -6.70 15.96 13.06
C ILE A 309 -7.02 15.12 14.31
N ASP A 310 -8.22 14.52 14.35
CA ASP A 310 -8.75 13.83 15.52
C ASP A 310 -8.56 12.31 15.47
N HIS A 311 -8.20 11.79 14.30
CA HIS A 311 -8.10 10.36 14.05
C HIS A 311 -6.72 10.03 13.56
N MET A 312 -5.93 9.38 14.39
CA MET A 312 -4.54 9.04 14.11
C MET A 312 -4.30 7.55 14.32
N SER A 313 -3.26 7.03 13.75
CA SER A 313 -2.78 5.69 14.03
C SER A 313 -1.27 5.66 14.02
N ASN A 314 -0.70 4.70 14.74
CA ASN A 314 0.73 4.43 14.68
C ASN A 314 1.01 2.95 14.39
N TYR A 315 2.15 2.73 13.77
CA TYR A 315 2.78 1.42 13.74
C TYR A 315 3.86 1.40 14.82
N LEU A 316 3.89 0.30 15.58
CA LEU A 316 4.86 0.05 16.64
C LEU A 316 5.67 -1.17 16.26
N LEU A 317 6.89 -0.95 15.77
CA LEU A 317 7.77 -2.06 15.40
C LEU A 317 8.23 -2.79 16.66
N TYR A 318 8.16 -4.12 16.68
CA TYR A 318 8.65 -4.95 17.78
C TYR A 318 9.44 -6.15 17.26
N ASN A 319 10.21 -6.80 18.13
CA ASN A 319 11.12 -7.88 17.76
C ASN A 319 12.29 -7.38 16.89
N GLY A 320 12.71 -6.11 17.08
CA GLY A 320 13.74 -5.46 16.28
C GLY A 320 15.17 -5.86 16.66
N GLU A 321 16.11 -5.29 15.93
CA GLU A 321 17.55 -5.46 16.11
C GLU A 321 18.20 -4.12 16.46
N ASP A 322 19.41 -4.21 17.05
CA ASP A 322 20.25 -3.02 17.20
C ASP A 322 20.56 -2.38 15.84
N PHE A 323 20.46 -1.07 15.79
CA PHE A 323 20.81 -0.32 14.59
C PHE A 323 21.59 0.94 14.94
N THR A 324 22.69 1.17 14.23
CA THR A 324 23.43 2.43 14.30
C THR A 324 23.73 2.91 12.88
N GLY A 325 23.28 4.10 12.54
CA GLY A 325 23.52 4.70 11.23
C GLY A 325 22.82 6.04 11.05
N LYS A 326 23.36 6.87 10.17
CA LYS A 326 22.82 8.20 9.81
C LYS A 326 22.46 9.12 10.98
N GLY A 327 23.26 9.05 12.05
CA GLY A 327 23.05 9.90 13.24
C GLY A 327 22.05 9.34 14.27
N HIS A 328 21.51 8.15 14.04
CA HIS A 328 20.63 7.46 14.97
C HIS A 328 21.27 6.18 15.50
N SER A 329 20.97 5.86 16.75
CA SER A 329 21.35 4.60 17.39
C SER A 329 20.14 4.09 18.15
N TYR A 330 19.66 2.90 17.77
CA TYR A 330 18.51 2.24 18.34
C TYR A 330 18.97 0.91 18.92
N HIS A 331 18.50 0.56 20.11
CA HIS A 331 18.73 -0.76 20.66
C HIS A 331 17.69 -1.77 20.16
N ALA A 332 18.04 -3.07 20.23
CA ALA A 332 17.10 -4.15 20.00
C ALA A 332 15.98 -4.08 21.04
N ASP A 333 14.76 -3.80 20.60
CA ASP A 333 13.64 -3.56 21.49
C ASP A 333 13.30 -4.75 22.40
N THR A 334 12.78 -4.44 23.57
CA THR A 334 12.28 -5.39 24.55
C THR A 334 10.76 -5.45 24.54
N PRO A 335 10.13 -6.46 25.15
CA PRO A 335 8.68 -6.44 25.40
C PRO A 335 8.24 -5.21 26.21
N GLU A 336 9.04 -4.77 27.18
CA GLU A 336 8.81 -3.61 28.01
C GLU A 336 8.79 -2.32 27.17
N ASP A 337 9.68 -2.19 26.19
CA ASP A 337 9.70 -1.03 25.27
C ASP A 337 8.42 -0.98 24.41
N LEU A 338 7.94 -2.14 23.96
CA LEU A 338 6.67 -2.20 23.24
C LEU A 338 5.51 -1.79 24.14
N PHE A 339 5.45 -2.31 25.38
CA PHE A 339 4.42 -1.93 26.34
C PHE A 339 4.45 -0.41 26.58
N TYR A 340 5.62 0.15 26.86
CA TYR A 340 5.81 1.56 27.10
C TYR A 340 5.28 2.42 25.95
N ARG A 341 5.65 2.11 24.71
CA ARG A 341 5.20 2.86 23.53
C ARG A 341 3.68 2.78 23.31
N MET A 342 3.06 1.62 23.59
CA MET A 342 1.60 1.48 23.55
C MET A 342 0.93 2.31 24.65
N HIS A 343 1.46 2.23 25.88
CA HIS A 343 0.94 2.96 27.06
C HIS A 343 1.05 4.47 26.87
N LEU A 344 2.23 4.97 26.49
CA LEU A 344 2.47 6.39 26.18
C LEU A 344 1.50 6.91 25.11
N THR A 345 1.28 6.14 24.05
CA THR A 345 0.35 6.51 22.98
C THR A 345 -1.09 6.67 23.51
N MET A 346 -1.52 5.78 24.39
CA MET A 346 -2.84 5.83 25.02
C MET A 346 -2.96 7.07 25.90
N GLU A 347 -2.00 7.32 26.78
CA GLU A 347 -1.98 8.49 27.67
C GLU A 347 -1.93 9.80 26.88
N LEU A 348 -1.12 9.86 25.84
CA LEU A 348 -1.05 11.03 24.96
C LEU A 348 -2.42 11.35 24.32
N GLY A 349 -3.16 10.33 23.89
CA GLY A 349 -4.50 10.50 23.34
C GLY A 349 -5.50 11.05 24.38
N GLU A 350 -5.42 10.58 25.62
CA GLU A 350 -6.25 11.06 26.74
C GLU A 350 -5.90 12.50 27.12
N ASN A 351 -4.62 12.81 27.29
CA ASN A 351 -4.14 14.16 27.63
C ASN A 351 -4.52 15.19 26.58
N LEU A 352 -4.35 14.86 25.30
CA LEU A 352 -4.75 15.73 24.19
C LEU A 352 -6.28 15.88 24.10
N THR A 353 -7.04 14.86 24.45
CA THR A 353 -8.50 14.93 24.52
C THR A 353 -8.95 15.93 25.58
N GLU A 354 -8.33 15.89 26.76
CA GLU A 354 -8.58 16.83 27.85
C GLU A 354 -8.14 18.27 27.50
N GLU A 355 -6.90 18.43 27.01
CA GLU A 355 -6.32 19.73 26.60
C GLU A 355 -7.18 20.42 25.53
N LEU A 356 -7.62 19.69 24.52
CA LEU A 356 -8.30 20.27 23.35
C LEU A 356 -9.83 20.26 23.46
N GLY A 357 -10.39 19.67 24.52
CA GLY A 357 -11.85 19.59 24.74
C GLY A 357 -12.61 18.81 23.66
N ARG A 358 -11.93 17.93 22.92
CA ARG A 358 -12.50 17.09 21.87
C ARG A 358 -11.78 15.75 21.80
N LYS A 359 -12.50 14.69 21.42
CA LYS A 359 -11.95 13.33 21.38
C LYS A 359 -10.80 13.23 20.37
N ILE A 360 -9.62 12.86 20.86
CA ILE A 360 -8.47 12.47 20.04
C ILE A 360 -8.33 10.95 20.12
N ALA A 361 -8.44 10.29 18.95
CA ALA A 361 -8.35 8.85 18.85
C ALA A 361 -7.03 8.46 18.18
N ILE A 362 -6.19 7.71 18.89
CA ILE A 362 -4.95 7.16 18.36
C ILE A 362 -5.05 5.63 18.45
N PHE A 363 -4.86 4.96 17.32
CA PHE A 363 -4.93 3.50 17.21
C PHE A 363 -3.53 2.94 17.04
N SER A 364 -3.11 2.06 17.95
CA SER A 364 -1.79 1.42 17.89
C SER A 364 -1.86 0.07 17.18
N PHE A 365 -0.92 -0.15 16.26
CA PHE A 365 -0.77 -1.38 15.49
C PHE A 365 0.64 -1.95 15.70
N PRO A 366 0.84 -2.87 16.64
CA PRO A 366 2.10 -3.59 16.77
C PRO A 366 2.43 -4.36 15.50
N MET A 367 3.63 -4.12 14.94
CA MET A 367 4.12 -4.71 13.70
C MET A 367 5.41 -5.49 13.98
N ARG A 368 5.39 -6.78 13.67
CA ARG A 368 6.56 -7.63 13.88
C ARG A 368 7.65 -7.30 12.87
N TYR A 369 8.84 -6.95 13.37
CA TYR A 369 10.03 -6.83 12.55
C TYR A 369 10.45 -8.20 11.98
N ILE A 370 10.77 -8.21 10.69
CA ILE A 370 11.40 -9.33 9.99
C ILE A 370 12.43 -8.71 9.05
N PRO A 371 13.72 -9.11 9.12
CA PRO A 371 14.74 -8.62 8.20
C PRO A 371 14.36 -8.88 6.73
N LEU A 372 14.74 -7.97 5.84
CA LEU A 372 14.42 -8.07 4.41
C LEU A 372 15.08 -9.27 3.71
N ASP A 373 16.19 -9.74 4.21
CA ASP A 373 16.93 -10.90 3.71
C ASP A 373 16.42 -12.24 4.25
N ASN A 374 15.47 -12.19 5.21
CA ASN A 374 14.86 -13.38 5.78
C ASN A 374 13.60 -13.78 4.99
N ASP A 375 13.56 -15.01 4.51
CA ASP A 375 12.46 -15.60 3.73
C ASP A 375 11.39 -16.26 4.63
N GLN A 376 11.67 -16.42 5.92
CA GLN A 376 10.79 -17.07 6.87
C GLN A 376 10.31 -16.10 7.96
N ARG A 377 9.06 -16.26 8.36
CA ARG A 377 8.51 -15.53 9.53
C ARG A 377 9.09 -15.98 10.88
N GLY A 378 10.14 -16.80 10.86
CA GLY A 378 10.77 -17.38 12.03
C GLY A 378 11.80 -16.49 12.73
N PHE A 379 12.12 -15.29 12.20
CA PHE A 379 13.08 -14.40 12.84
C PHE A 379 12.65 -14.04 14.26
N ILE A 380 13.60 -14.13 15.20
CA ILE A 380 13.42 -13.77 16.61
C ILE A 380 14.54 -12.81 16.99
N GLY A 381 14.19 -11.60 17.41
CA GLY A 381 15.12 -10.58 17.91
C GLY A 381 15.77 -10.98 19.23
N ALA A 382 16.87 -10.30 19.58
CA ALA A 382 17.72 -10.67 20.72
C ALA A 382 16.98 -10.72 22.06
N ASN A 383 15.99 -9.86 22.28
CA ASN A 383 15.23 -9.74 23.52
C ASN A 383 13.86 -10.45 23.47
N TRP A 384 13.58 -11.17 22.40
CA TRP A 384 12.31 -11.86 22.16
C TRP A 384 12.50 -13.38 22.12
N ASN A 385 11.42 -14.12 22.22
CA ASN A 385 11.40 -15.56 22.06
C ASN A 385 10.09 -16.02 21.41
N ALA A 386 10.04 -17.28 20.97
CA ALA A 386 8.88 -17.82 20.27
C ALA A 386 7.59 -17.81 21.10
N LYS A 387 7.69 -17.97 22.43
CA LYS A 387 6.55 -17.92 23.36
C LYS A 387 5.98 -16.52 23.40
N TYR A 388 6.82 -15.49 23.60
CA TYR A 388 6.41 -14.07 23.63
C TYR A 388 5.77 -13.63 22.33
N LEU A 389 6.38 -13.96 21.19
CA LEU A 389 5.83 -13.63 19.88
C LEU A 389 4.47 -14.29 19.65
N ARG A 390 4.29 -15.53 20.11
CA ARG A 390 3.02 -16.24 19.99
C ARG A 390 1.96 -15.66 20.92
N ALA A 391 2.31 -15.37 22.18
CA ALA A 391 1.41 -14.76 23.15
C ALA A 391 0.92 -13.39 22.66
N LEU A 392 1.82 -12.52 22.20
CA LEU A 392 1.46 -11.21 21.65
C LEU A 392 0.51 -11.35 20.44
N GLN A 393 0.74 -12.29 19.53
CA GLN A 393 -0.19 -12.55 18.44
C GLN A 393 -1.60 -12.91 18.94
N CYS A 394 -1.70 -13.69 20.02
CA CYS A 394 -2.99 -14.04 20.63
C CYS A 394 -3.66 -12.81 21.27
N MET A 395 -2.89 -11.99 21.99
CA MET A 395 -3.37 -10.73 22.61
C MET A 395 -3.87 -9.72 21.56
N LEU A 396 -3.36 -9.76 20.32
CA LEU A 396 -3.83 -8.89 19.24
C LEU A 396 -5.11 -9.38 18.53
N ILE A 397 -5.53 -10.63 18.72
CA ILE A 397 -6.75 -11.17 18.07
C ILE A 397 -8.01 -10.36 18.43
N PRO A 398 -8.27 -9.97 19.70
CA PRO A 398 -9.46 -9.22 20.08
C PRO A 398 -9.58 -7.85 19.38
N THR A 399 -8.47 -7.26 18.91
CA THR A 399 -8.50 -6.00 18.15
C THR A 399 -9.21 -6.15 16.79
N GLN A 400 -9.33 -7.37 16.26
CA GLN A 400 -9.88 -7.65 14.93
C GLN A 400 -9.24 -6.80 13.82
N GLY A 401 -7.96 -6.43 13.96
CA GLY A 401 -7.23 -5.58 13.03
C GLY A 401 -7.64 -4.10 13.04
N LYS A 402 -8.38 -3.67 14.07
CA LYS A 402 -8.81 -2.26 14.21
C LYS A 402 -7.82 -1.40 15.01
N GLY A 403 -6.76 -2.02 15.52
CA GLY A 403 -5.77 -1.39 16.39
C GLY A 403 -6.19 -1.35 17.86
N ILE A 404 -5.21 -1.06 18.72
CA ILE A 404 -5.38 -0.93 20.17
C ILE A 404 -5.83 0.50 20.46
N GLN A 405 -6.94 0.66 21.19
CA GLN A 405 -7.43 1.98 21.60
C GLN A 405 -8.20 1.89 22.92
N GLY A 406 -7.97 2.88 23.77
CA GLY A 406 -8.69 3.10 25.02
C GLY A 406 -8.15 2.28 26.19
N ARG A 407 -8.08 2.96 27.36
CA ARG A 407 -7.45 2.46 28.60
C ARG A 407 -8.05 1.13 29.06
N SER A 408 -9.37 1.05 29.10
CA SER A 408 -10.05 -0.16 29.60
C SER A 408 -9.71 -1.41 28.80
N PHE A 409 -9.67 -1.31 27.47
CA PHE A 409 -9.26 -2.42 26.61
C PHE A 409 -7.77 -2.73 26.79
N PHE A 410 -6.94 -1.67 26.81
CA PHE A 410 -5.49 -1.82 26.94
C PHE A 410 -5.12 -2.54 28.24
N GLU A 411 -5.61 -2.07 29.40
CA GLU A 411 -5.29 -2.65 30.70
C GLU A 411 -5.82 -4.09 30.85
N ALA A 412 -6.99 -4.38 30.26
CA ALA A 412 -7.56 -5.73 30.33
C ALA A 412 -6.76 -6.76 29.52
N ASP A 413 -6.19 -6.35 28.39
CA ASP A 413 -5.58 -7.27 27.41
C ASP A 413 -4.04 -7.30 27.55
N PHE A 414 -3.42 -6.16 27.93
CA PHE A 414 -1.96 -6.00 27.99
C PHE A 414 -1.42 -5.80 29.43
N GLY A 415 -2.27 -5.64 30.42
CA GLY A 415 -1.87 -5.35 31.82
C GLY A 415 -1.80 -3.86 32.12
N LYS A 416 -1.58 -3.53 33.40
CA LYS A 416 -1.43 -2.17 33.87
C LYS A 416 0.01 -1.69 33.93
N THR A 417 0.94 -2.63 34.06
CA THR A 417 2.37 -2.37 34.14
C THR A 417 3.13 -3.21 33.13
N ALA A 418 4.38 -2.86 32.87
CA ALA A 418 5.26 -3.64 32.00
C ALA A 418 5.50 -5.05 32.55
N GLU A 419 5.56 -5.19 33.88
CA GLU A 419 5.70 -6.48 34.56
C GLU A 419 4.47 -7.39 34.31
N ASP A 420 3.25 -6.83 34.40
CA ASP A 420 2.02 -7.56 34.07
C ASP A 420 2.08 -8.06 32.62
N PHE A 421 2.47 -7.18 31.69
CA PHE A 421 2.56 -7.50 30.28
C PHE A 421 3.56 -8.65 30.02
N VAL A 422 4.77 -8.55 30.56
CA VAL A 422 5.79 -9.61 30.42
C VAL A 422 5.33 -10.93 31.04
N MET A 423 4.58 -10.87 32.14
CA MET A 423 4.00 -12.06 32.76
C MET A 423 2.93 -12.72 31.87
N TYR A 424 2.17 -11.94 31.09
CA TYR A 424 1.15 -12.45 30.14
C TYR A 424 1.79 -13.04 28.86
N LEU A 425 3.00 -12.59 28.47
CA LEU A 425 3.77 -13.14 27.38
C LEU A 425 4.38 -14.52 27.75
#